data_366e1c2906d9f61d7838a61257eeca34
#
_entry.id   366e1c2906d9f61d7838a61257eeca34
#
_cell.length_a   1.000
_cell.length_b   1.000
_cell.length_c   1.000
_cell.angle_alpha   90.00
_cell.angle_beta   90.00
_cell.angle_gamma   90.00
#
_symmetry.space_group_name_H-M   'P 1'
#
loop_
_entity.id
_entity.type
_entity.pdbx_description
1 polymer ?
#
loop_
_entity_poly.entity_id
_entity_poly.type
_entity_poly.pdbx_seq_one_letter_code
_entity_poly.pdbx_strand_id
1 'polypeptide(L)'
;MNRPRIAIPEPSALDEAYSRDNWPRYASAVEAAGGEPVHLSLSATPEQIARTLATCQGVLLPGSGADVNPAKYGEVQNGSNPADPAREATDELLLQDAFNLRKPVLGICYGFQSMNVWLGGSLIQDLPTQQPSEVAHARIGGQLTPLHTVNLAPGSRLHQLAGCTEARVNSSHHQAVARLGDGLQLAATCTADGVVEAAEMRSLPFAIGVQWHPERTFHEDQFSKNIFDALVHAARAWQPIPNTVSRP
;
A
#
# COMPACT_ATOMS: atom_id res chain seq x y z
N MET A 1 -20.82 -15.49 -9.68
CA MET A 1 -20.32 -15.08 -8.35
C MET A 1 -20.12 -13.58 -8.36
N ASN A 2 -20.51 -12.88 -7.30
CA ASN A 2 -20.37 -11.42 -7.25
C ASN A 2 -18.85 -11.08 -7.14
N ARG A 3 -18.39 -10.09 -7.90
CA ARG A 3 -17.00 -9.61 -7.84
C ARG A 3 -16.84 -8.81 -6.54
N PRO A 4 -15.84 -9.08 -5.68
CA PRO A 4 -15.63 -8.29 -4.47
C PRO A 4 -15.19 -6.87 -4.84
N ARG A 5 -15.75 -5.89 -4.15
CA ARG A 5 -15.50 -4.47 -4.38
C ARG A 5 -14.32 -4.01 -3.55
N ILE A 6 -13.34 -3.40 -4.20
CA ILE A 6 -12.09 -2.89 -3.59
C ILE A 6 -12.07 -1.37 -3.70
N ALA A 7 -12.13 -0.68 -2.56
CA ALA A 7 -12.02 0.77 -2.52
C ALA A 7 -10.59 1.21 -2.85
N ILE A 8 -10.43 2.14 -3.79
CA ILE A 8 -9.14 2.68 -4.24
C ILE A 8 -9.26 4.21 -4.28
N PRO A 9 -8.61 4.96 -3.39
CA PRO A 9 -8.58 6.42 -3.44
C PRO A 9 -7.77 6.91 -4.64
N GLU A 10 -8.00 8.14 -5.05
CA GLU A 10 -7.12 8.84 -5.97
C GLU A 10 -5.70 8.90 -5.40
N PRO A 11 -4.64 8.73 -6.21
CA PRO A 11 -3.26 8.82 -5.77
C PRO A 11 -2.88 10.14 -5.10
N SER A 12 -3.36 11.28 -5.61
CA SER A 12 -3.06 12.61 -5.07
C SER A 12 -4.13 13.63 -5.45
N ALA A 13 -4.42 14.57 -4.55
CA ALA A 13 -5.21 15.75 -4.84
C ALA A 13 -4.34 16.93 -5.34
N LEU A 14 -3.03 16.89 -5.11
CA LEU A 14 -2.08 17.92 -5.52
C LEU A 14 -1.68 17.81 -7.00
N ASP A 15 -1.84 16.62 -7.59
CA ASP A 15 -1.51 16.32 -8.99
C ASP A 15 -2.61 15.48 -9.63
N GLU A 16 -3.63 16.15 -10.17
CA GLU A 16 -4.75 15.51 -10.86
C GLU A 16 -4.30 14.74 -12.12
N ALA A 17 -3.27 15.22 -12.82
CA ALA A 17 -2.75 14.53 -13.99
C ALA A 17 -2.10 13.21 -13.58
N TYR A 18 -1.30 13.21 -12.52
CA TYR A 18 -0.73 12.00 -11.96
C TYR A 18 -1.81 11.00 -11.53
N SER A 19 -2.86 11.47 -10.84
CA SER A 19 -3.97 10.63 -10.39
C SER A 19 -4.71 10.00 -11.57
N ARG A 20 -5.07 10.79 -12.58
CA ARG A 20 -5.75 10.32 -13.81
C ARG A 20 -4.92 9.27 -14.55
N ASP A 21 -3.61 9.44 -14.63
CA ASP A 21 -2.72 8.58 -15.41
C ASP A 21 -2.32 7.29 -14.67
N ASN A 22 -2.34 7.30 -13.32
CA ASN A 22 -1.89 6.17 -12.51
C ASN A 22 -3.02 5.36 -11.87
N TRP A 23 -4.14 5.97 -11.46
CA TRP A 23 -5.27 5.24 -10.87
C TRP A 23 -5.75 4.06 -11.73
N PRO A 24 -5.85 4.17 -13.09
CA PRO A 24 -6.27 3.05 -13.94
C PRO A 24 -5.38 1.81 -13.85
N ARG A 25 -4.10 1.94 -13.49
CA ARG A 25 -3.18 0.80 -13.33
C ARG A 25 -3.58 -0.08 -12.15
N TYR A 26 -3.92 0.54 -11.02
CA TYR A 26 -4.41 -0.16 -9.83
C TYR A 26 -5.77 -0.80 -10.11
N ALA A 27 -6.67 -0.07 -10.76
CA ALA A 27 -7.98 -0.57 -11.17
C ALA A 27 -7.86 -1.79 -12.09
N SER A 28 -7.03 -1.72 -13.14
CA SER A 28 -6.80 -2.81 -14.08
C SER A 28 -6.24 -4.06 -13.39
N ALA A 29 -5.32 -3.90 -12.42
CA ALA A 29 -4.77 -5.02 -11.69
C ALA A 29 -5.83 -5.71 -10.81
N VAL A 30 -6.69 -4.94 -10.13
CA VAL A 30 -7.84 -5.46 -9.35
C VAL A 30 -8.84 -6.15 -10.27
N GLU A 31 -9.15 -5.58 -11.44
CA GLU A 31 -10.06 -6.18 -12.43
C GLU A 31 -9.53 -7.51 -12.97
N ALA A 32 -8.24 -7.56 -13.32
CA ALA A 32 -7.60 -8.77 -13.81
C ALA A 32 -7.59 -9.90 -12.77
N ALA A 33 -7.49 -9.56 -11.47
CA ALA A 33 -7.61 -10.50 -10.36
C ALA A 33 -9.10 -10.89 -10.07
N GLY A 34 -10.08 -10.33 -10.80
CA GLY A 34 -11.51 -10.65 -10.67
C GLY A 34 -12.21 -9.87 -9.55
N GLY A 35 -11.64 -8.74 -9.11
CA GLY A 35 -12.28 -7.75 -8.24
C GLY A 35 -13.03 -6.68 -9.03
N GLU A 36 -13.80 -5.84 -8.34
CA GLU A 36 -14.43 -4.62 -8.84
C GLU A 36 -13.74 -3.41 -8.19
N PRO A 37 -12.92 -2.62 -8.92
CA PRO A 37 -12.31 -1.42 -8.37
C PRO A 37 -13.39 -0.34 -8.16
N VAL A 38 -13.38 0.26 -6.98
CA VAL A 38 -14.29 1.36 -6.62
C VAL A 38 -13.47 2.62 -6.45
N HIS A 39 -13.62 3.55 -7.38
CA HIS A 39 -12.95 4.84 -7.34
C HIS A 39 -13.45 5.67 -6.15
N LEU A 40 -12.52 6.28 -5.43
CA LEU A 40 -12.79 7.13 -4.29
C LEU A 40 -12.09 8.49 -4.49
N SER A 41 -12.89 9.54 -4.71
CA SER A 41 -12.33 10.88 -4.88
C SER A 41 -11.83 11.44 -3.56
N LEU A 42 -10.67 12.11 -3.59
CA LEU A 42 -10.11 12.82 -2.45
C LEU A 42 -10.90 14.09 -2.08
N SER A 43 -11.83 14.53 -2.93
CA SER A 43 -12.79 15.61 -2.64
C SER A 43 -14.08 15.12 -1.97
N ALA A 44 -14.24 13.79 -1.77
CA ALA A 44 -15.43 13.23 -1.14
C ALA A 44 -15.49 13.57 0.35
N THR A 45 -16.71 13.84 0.85
CA THR A 45 -16.89 14.05 2.30
C THR A 45 -16.73 12.77 3.09
N PRO A 46 -16.41 12.83 4.40
CA PRO A 46 -16.31 11.63 5.24
C PRO A 46 -17.55 10.72 5.18
N GLU A 47 -18.75 11.30 5.08
CA GLU A 47 -19.99 10.55 4.96
C GLU A 47 -20.12 9.84 3.60
N GLN A 48 -19.62 10.46 2.52
CA GLN A 48 -19.57 9.82 1.20
C GLN A 48 -18.57 8.68 1.18
N ILE A 49 -17.39 8.88 1.78
CA ILE A 49 -16.37 7.84 1.95
C ILE A 49 -16.95 6.67 2.74
N ALA A 50 -17.57 6.92 3.89
CA ALA A 50 -18.15 5.88 4.74
C ALA A 50 -19.25 5.07 4.00
N ARG A 51 -20.14 5.75 3.24
CA ARG A 51 -21.15 5.06 2.41
C ARG A 51 -20.52 4.17 1.34
N THR A 52 -19.46 4.64 0.70
CA THR A 52 -18.73 3.84 -0.29
C THR A 52 -18.07 2.63 0.35
N LEU A 53 -17.36 2.82 1.47
CA LEU A 53 -16.69 1.75 2.21
C LEU A 53 -17.64 0.68 2.73
N ALA A 54 -18.86 1.06 3.14
CA ALA A 54 -19.89 0.10 3.55
C ALA A 54 -20.28 -0.91 2.44
N THR A 55 -19.99 -0.60 1.18
CA THR A 55 -20.25 -1.48 0.03
C THR A 55 -19.02 -2.26 -0.43
N CYS A 56 -17.83 -2.00 0.16
CA CYS A 56 -16.56 -2.58 -0.25
C CYS A 56 -16.12 -3.69 0.71
N GLN A 57 -15.49 -4.73 0.17
CA GLN A 57 -14.97 -5.89 0.90
C GLN A 57 -13.46 -5.81 1.14
N GLY A 58 -12.77 -4.84 0.56
CA GLY A 58 -11.33 -4.63 0.74
C GLY A 58 -10.91 -3.23 0.35
N VAL A 59 -9.67 -2.89 0.66
CA VAL A 59 -9.05 -1.59 0.42
C VAL A 59 -7.70 -1.78 -0.27
N LEU A 60 -7.42 -0.93 -1.27
CA LEU A 60 -6.10 -0.77 -1.86
C LEU A 60 -5.69 0.68 -1.74
N LEU A 61 -4.59 0.94 -1.04
CA LEU A 61 -3.97 2.27 -0.93
C LEU A 61 -2.89 2.40 -2.00
N PRO A 62 -3.07 3.25 -3.03
CA PRO A 62 -2.11 3.42 -4.11
C PRO A 62 -0.88 4.22 -3.71
N GLY A 63 0.16 4.19 -4.54
CA GLY A 63 1.28 5.12 -4.47
C GLY A 63 0.85 6.57 -4.70
N SER A 64 1.70 7.50 -4.30
CA SER A 64 1.52 8.96 -4.49
C SER A 64 2.86 9.62 -4.86
N GLY A 65 2.80 10.78 -5.49
CA GLY A 65 3.96 11.66 -5.63
C GLY A 65 4.19 12.57 -4.42
N ALA A 66 3.20 12.67 -3.51
CA ALA A 66 3.34 13.32 -2.22
C ALA A 66 4.01 12.39 -1.20
N ASP A 67 4.52 12.98 -0.11
CA ASP A 67 5.09 12.23 1.02
C ASP A 67 4.14 12.24 2.22
N VAL A 68 4.31 11.29 3.12
CA VAL A 68 3.58 11.28 4.39
C VAL A 68 4.14 12.38 5.30
N ASN A 69 3.24 13.18 5.89
CA ASN A 69 3.63 14.29 6.77
C ASN A 69 4.47 13.81 7.96
N PRO A 70 5.73 14.28 8.11
CA PRO A 70 6.61 13.85 9.19
C PRO A 70 6.05 14.11 10.60
N ALA A 71 5.20 15.12 10.77
CA ALA A 71 4.54 15.40 12.04
C ALA A 71 3.66 14.23 12.54
N LYS A 72 3.17 13.36 11.63
CA LYS A 72 2.37 12.19 12.01
C LYS A 72 3.16 11.10 12.73
N TYR A 73 4.47 11.08 12.56
CA TYR A 73 5.38 10.17 13.28
C TYR A 73 6.37 10.90 14.19
N GLY A 74 6.04 12.17 14.54
CA GLY A 74 6.76 12.94 15.56
C GLY A 74 8.09 13.53 15.10
N GLU A 75 8.31 13.65 13.80
CA GLU A 75 9.55 14.18 13.23
C GLU A 75 9.36 15.55 12.58
N VAL A 76 10.46 16.29 12.45
CA VAL A 76 10.54 17.53 11.69
C VAL A 76 10.85 17.19 10.24
N GLN A 77 10.31 17.95 9.29
CA GLN A 77 10.57 17.76 7.86
C GLN A 77 12.07 17.83 7.55
N ASN A 78 12.58 16.80 6.91
CA ASN A 78 13.98 16.65 6.53
C ASN A 78 14.10 15.89 5.19
N GLY A 79 14.00 16.63 4.09
CA GLY A 79 14.11 16.06 2.73
C GLY A 79 12.81 15.49 2.16
N SER A 80 11.71 15.45 2.91
CA SER A 80 10.41 15.02 2.38
C SER A 80 9.79 16.07 1.45
N ASN A 81 9.02 15.58 0.45
CA ASN A 81 8.16 16.39 -0.39
C ASN A 81 6.94 16.90 0.40
N PRO A 82 6.16 17.87 -0.16
CA PRO A 82 4.92 18.30 0.45
C PRO A 82 3.94 17.14 0.66
N ALA A 83 3.33 17.11 1.84
CA ALA A 83 2.24 16.18 2.13
C ALA A 83 0.96 16.56 1.39
N ASP A 84 0.10 15.59 1.14
CA ASP A 84 -1.25 15.77 0.57
C ASP A 84 -2.30 15.55 1.67
N PRO A 85 -2.82 16.62 2.31
CA PRO A 85 -3.74 16.48 3.43
C PRO A 85 -5.05 15.78 3.07
N ALA A 86 -5.54 15.92 1.83
CA ALA A 86 -6.77 15.25 1.39
C ALA A 86 -6.54 13.73 1.25
N ARG A 87 -5.39 13.33 0.72
CA ARG A 87 -4.98 11.93 0.63
C ARG A 87 -4.78 11.32 2.02
N GLU A 88 -4.09 12.02 2.92
CA GLU A 88 -3.87 11.56 4.29
C GLU A 88 -5.18 11.36 5.05
N ALA A 89 -6.09 12.33 5.00
CA ALA A 89 -7.39 12.23 5.67
C ALA A 89 -8.24 11.07 5.10
N THR A 90 -8.18 10.87 3.79
CA THR A 90 -8.87 9.75 3.15
C THR A 90 -8.27 8.41 3.57
N ASP A 91 -6.94 8.26 3.52
CA ASP A 91 -6.27 7.02 3.93
C ASP A 91 -6.57 6.65 5.39
N GLU A 92 -6.64 7.62 6.31
CA GLU A 92 -7.01 7.40 7.72
C GLU A 92 -8.40 6.77 7.83
N LEU A 93 -9.39 7.29 7.11
CA LEU A 93 -10.76 6.74 7.11
C LEU A 93 -10.81 5.33 6.52
N LEU A 94 -10.06 5.08 5.44
CA LEU A 94 -9.98 3.76 4.81
C LEU A 94 -9.31 2.74 5.74
N LEU A 95 -8.20 3.11 6.37
CA LEU A 95 -7.48 2.26 7.32
C LEU A 95 -8.34 1.98 8.55
N GLN A 96 -8.97 3.00 9.13
CA GLN A 96 -9.86 2.83 10.28
C GLN A 96 -11.01 1.85 9.97
N ASP A 97 -11.68 2.00 8.83
CA ASP A 97 -12.76 1.09 8.40
C ASP A 97 -12.21 -0.34 8.20
N ALA A 98 -11.12 -0.46 7.46
CA ALA A 98 -10.54 -1.77 7.13
C ALA A 98 -10.06 -2.52 8.37
N PHE A 99 -9.37 -1.86 9.30
CA PHE A 99 -8.87 -2.51 10.51
C PHE A 99 -10.00 -2.83 11.48
N ASN A 100 -10.96 -1.92 11.69
CA ASN A 100 -12.11 -2.16 12.56
C ASN A 100 -13.00 -3.31 12.07
N LEU A 101 -13.19 -3.41 10.76
CA LEU A 101 -14.03 -4.45 10.15
C LEU A 101 -13.24 -5.66 9.65
N ARG A 102 -11.92 -5.69 9.87
CA ARG A 102 -11.00 -6.76 9.44
C ARG A 102 -11.07 -7.03 7.93
N LYS A 103 -11.24 -5.97 7.14
CA LYS A 103 -11.20 -6.06 5.67
C LYS A 103 -9.76 -6.25 5.18
N PRO A 104 -9.54 -6.97 4.08
CA PRO A 104 -8.25 -7.02 3.41
C PRO A 104 -7.73 -5.65 3.00
N VAL A 105 -6.42 -5.43 3.20
CA VAL A 105 -5.71 -4.18 2.86
C VAL A 105 -4.45 -4.50 2.07
N LEU A 106 -4.24 -3.79 0.95
CA LEU A 106 -2.98 -3.73 0.22
C LEU A 106 -2.50 -2.29 0.19
N GLY A 107 -1.34 -2.00 0.77
CA GLY A 107 -0.65 -0.71 0.64
C GLY A 107 0.49 -0.79 -0.38
N ILE A 108 0.55 0.12 -1.36
CA ILE A 108 1.59 0.16 -2.39
C ILE A 108 2.35 1.48 -2.29
N CYS A 109 3.69 1.41 -2.12
CA CYS A 109 4.60 2.55 -2.03
C CYS A 109 4.14 3.53 -0.94
N TYR A 110 3.64 4.71 -1.30
CA TYR A 110 3.02 5.64 -0.36
C TYR A 110 1.94 4.98 0.51
N GLY A 111 1.08 4.15 -0.08
CA GLY A 111 0.02 3.45 0.67
C GLY A 111 0.56 2.52 1.76
N PHE A 112 1.72 1.90 1.55
CA PHE A 112 2.43 1.13 2.59
C PHE A 112 3.00 2.05 3.67
N GLN A 113 3.61 3.16 3.28
CA GLN A 113 4.16 4.16 4.21
C GLN A 113 3.04 4.77 5.07
N SER A 114 1.92 5.15 4.46
CA SER A 114 0.72 5.66 5.13
C SER A 114 0.17 4.65 6.15
N MET A 115 0.02 3.39 5.77
CA MET A 115 -0.40 2.32 6.67
C MET A 115 0.58 2.11 7.82
N ASN A 116 1.89 2.12 7.55
CA ASN A 116 2.92 1.98 8.58
C ASN A 116 2.86 3.11 9.61
N VAL A 117 2.75 4.36 9.15
CA VAL A 117 2.65 5.54 10.03
C VAL A 117 1.35 5.54 10.82
N TRP A 118 0.22 5.20 10.20
CA TRP A 118 -1.08 5.08 10.88
C TRP A 118 -1.03 4.05 12.02
N LEU A 119 -0.24 2.99 11.89
CA LEU A 119 0.04 1.98 12.92
C LEU A 119 1.14 2.41 13.91
N GLY A 120 1.55 3.67 13.92
CA GLY A 120 2.56 4.21 14.84
C GLY A 120 4.01 3.94 14.42
N GLY A 121 4.27 3.52 13.19
CA GLY A 121 5.62 3.40 12.63
C GLY A 121 6.25 4.75 12.28
N SER A 122 7.47 4.74 11.73
CA SER A 122 8.16 5.93 11.23
C SER A 122 8.83 5.68 9.88
N LEU A 123 9.25 6.75 9.21
CA LEU A 123 9.86 6.70 7.89
C LEU A 123 11.27 7.29 7.88
N ILE A 124 12.11 6.80 6.98
CA ILE A 124 13.25 7.52 6.43
C ILE A 124 12.67 8.50 5.41
N GLN A 125 12.88 9.80 5.62
CA GLN A 125 12.24 10.84 4.82
C GLN A 125 12.92 11.03 3.45
N ASP A 126 14.21 10.71 3.35
CA ASP A 126 14.98 10.78 2.12
C ASP A 126 16.15 9.80 2.16
N LEU A 127 15.99 8.66 1.48
CA LEU A 127 17.00 7.60 1.42
C LEU A 127 18.37 8.11 0.96
N PRO A 128 18.49 8.92 -0.12
CA PRO A 128 19.80 9.38 -0.58
C PRO A 128 20.60 10.11 0.46
N THR A 129 19.96 10.88 1.35
CA THR A 129 20.63 11.68 2.37
C THR A 129 20.75 10.98 3.72
N GLN A 130 19.75 10.19 4.10
CA GLN A 130 19.68 9.60 5.46
C GLN A 130 20.21 8.16 5.52
N GLN A 131 20.17 7.44 4.40
CA GLN A 131 20.73 6.08 4.27
C GLN A 131 21.34 5.90 2.87
N PRO A 132 22.44 6.62 2.54
CA PRO A 132 23.06 6.53 1.22
C PRO A 132 23.52 5.10 0.92
N SER A 133 23.22 4.64 -0.29
CA SER A 133 23.57 3.31 -0.79
C SER A 133 23.89 3.35 -2.29
N GLU A 134 24.51 2.28 -2.81
CA GLU A 134 24.74 2.09 -4.25
C GLU A 134 23.44 1.68 -4.99
N VAL A 135 22.38 1.36 -4.25
CA VAL A 135 21.09 0.95 -4.83
C VAL A 135 20.28 2.17 -5.22
N ALA A 136 19.86 2.21 -6.46
CA ALA A 136 18.90 3.23 -6.91
C ALA A 136 17.47 2.80 -6.55
N HIS A 137 16.84 3.47 -5.58
CA HIS A 137 15.43 3.27 -5.24
C HIS A 137 14.49 4.19 -6.02
N ALA A 138 15.01 5.25 -6.62
CA ALA A 138 14.25 6.18 -7.45
C ALA A 138 14.89 6.36 -8.83
N ARG A 139 14.10 6.81 -9.79
CA ARG A 139 14.64 7.20 -11.11
C ARG A 139 15.51 8.44 -10.95
N ILE A 140 16.68 8.40 -11.57
CA ILE A 140 17.56 9.55 -11.70
C ILE A 140 17.44 10.04 -13.15
N GLY A 141 16.87 11.22 -13.37
CA GLY A 141 16.84 11.95 -14.66
C GLY A 141 16.57 11.07 -15.87
N GLY A 142 15.37 10.82 -16.29
CA GLY A 142 15.03 10.14 -17.56
C GLY A 142 15.48 8.69 -17.75
N GLN A 143 16.11 8.09 -16.74
CA GLN A 143 16.54 6.68 -16.79
C GLN A 143 15.34 5.71 -16.72
N LEU A 144 15.59 4.44 -17.06
CA LEU A 144 14.63 3.36 -16.84
C LEU A 144 14.30 3.23 -15.35
N THR A 145 13.11 2.69 -15.04
CA THR A 145 12.74 2.36 -13.67
C THR A 145 13.77 1.39 -13.08
N PRO A 146 14.45 1.72 -11.97
CA PRO A 146 15.42 0.82 -11.36
C PRO A 146 14.76 -0.48 -10.91
N LEU A 147 15.55 -1.54 -10.91
CA LEU A 147 15.17 -2.86 -10.44
C LEU A 147 16.20 -3.32 -9.41
N HIS A 148 15.74 -3.84 -8.29
CA HIS A 148 16.63 -4.46 -7.30
C HIS A 148 16.06 -5.80 -6.80
N THR A 149 16.87 -6.55 -6.08
CA THR A 149 16.45 -7.82 -5.47
C THR A 149 16.02 -7.59 -4.03
N VAL A 150 14.94 -8.24 -3.64
CA VAL A 150 14.46 -8.27 -2.25
C VAL A 150 14.55 -9.68 -1.68
N ASN A 151 14.99 -9.79 -0.43
CA ASN A 151 14.89 -11.00 0.38
C ASN A 151 13.50 -11.06 1.01
N LEU A 152 12.78 -12.15 0.75
CA LEU A 152 11.46 -12.42 1.31
C LEU A 152 11.60 -13.19 2.62
N ALA A 153 11.01 -12.68 3.69
CA ALA A 153 11.08 -13.30 5.01
C ALA A 153 10.47 -14.71 5.00
N PRO A 154 11.20 -15.76 5.39
CA PRO A 154 10.69 -17.13 5.39
C PRO A 154 9.40 -17.26 6.20
N GLY A 155 8.39 -17.90 5.61
CA GLY A 155 7.07 -18.09 6.21
C GLY A 155 6.15 -16.86 6.15
N SER A 156 6.58 -15.73 5.57
CA SER A 156 5.67 -14.62 5.25
C SER A 156 4.69 -15.01 4.13
N ARG A 157 3.57 -14.29 4.04
CA ARG A 157 2.64 -14.45 2.90
C ARG A 157 3.32 -14.09 1.59
N LEU A 158 4.11 -13.02 1.57
CA LEU A 158 4.84 -12.65 0.36
C LEU A 158 5.80 -13.75 -0.10
N HIS A 159 6.52 -14.41 0.83
CA HIS A 159 7.34 -15.58 0.52
C HIS A 159 6.50 -16.72 -0.09
N GLN A 160 5.32 -16.98 0.46
CA GLN A 160 4.41 -18.00 -0.09
C GLN A 160 3.86 -17.61 -1.47
N LEU A 161 3.53 -16.34 -1.69
CA LEU A 161 3.03 -15.83 -2.97
C LEU A 161 4.10 -15.82 -4.06
N ALA A 162 5.36 -15.56 -3.70
CA ALA A 162 6.49 -15.59 -4.61
C ALA A 162 6.95 -17.01 -4.95
N GLY A 163 6.81 -17.95 -4.00
CA GLY A 163 7.34 -19.31 -4.13
C GLY A 163 8.87 -19.41 -4.11
N CYS A 164 9.55 -18.34 -3.69
CA CYS A 164 11.02 -18.25 -3.63
C CYS A 164 11.44 -17.30 -2.50
N THR A 165 12.71 -17.36 -2.10
CA THR A 165 13.28 -16.53 -1.03
C THR A 165 13.75 -15.16 -1.50
N GLU A 166 13.95 -14.99 -2.79
CA GLU A 166 14.38 -13.74 -3.41
C GLU A 166 13.50 -13.41 -4.62
N ALA A 167 13.18 -12.14 -4.81
CA ALA A 167 12.44 -11.67 -5.96
C ALA A 167 13.06 -10.37 -6.49
N ARG A 168 12.95 -10.16 -7.81
CA ARG A 168 13.36 -8.91 -8.43
C ARG A 168 12.16 -8.00 -8.60
N VAL A 169 12.24 -6.78 -8.07
CA VAL A 169 11.14 -5.82 -8.05
C VAL A 169 11.54 -4.48 -8.67
N ASN A 170 10.55 -3.74 -9.18
CA ASN A 170 10.78 -2.36 -9.61
C ASN A 170 10.85 -1.41 -8.41
N SER A 171 11.49 -0.25 -8.58
CA SER A 171 11.63 0.72 -7.51
C SER A 171 11.37 2.15 -7.99
N SER A 172 10.63 2.93 -7.21
CA SER A 172 10.29 4.32 -7.55
C SER A 172 9.92 5.10 -6.29
N HIS A 173 10.81 5.11 -5.28
CA HIS A 173 10.59 5.77 -4.00
C HIS A 173 11.90 6.37 -3.48
N HIS A 174 11.80 7.49 -2.76
CA HIS A 174 12.91 8.09 -2.03
C HIS A 174 12.71 8.02 -0.51
N GLN A 175 11.50 7.70 -0.06
CA GLN A 175 11.20 7.39 1.34
C GLN A 175 11.13 5.88 1.56
N ALA A 176 11.37 5.44 2.80
CA ALA A 176 11.20 4.05 3.21
C ALA A 176 10.75 3.94 4.66
N VAL A 177 10.28 2.77 5.06
CA VAL A 177 9.96 2.48 6.46
C VAL A 177 11.25 2.41 7.28
N ALA A 178 11.33 3.23 8.35
CA ALA A 178 12.42 3.19 9.33
C ALA A 178 12.09 2.25 10.50
N ARG A 179 10.90 2.40 11.09
CA ARG A 179 10.39 1.56 12.16
C ARG A 179 8.99 1.07 11.80
N LEU A 180 8.81 -0.24 11.89
CA LEU A 180 7.51 -0.85 11.66
C LEU A 180 6.48 -0.40 12.70
N GLY A 181 5.26 -0.17 12.24
CA GLY A 181 4.11 0.11 13.07
C GLY A 181 3.62 -1.12 13.83
N ASP A 182 2.74 -0.88 14.81
CA ASP A 182 2.25 -1.90 15.72
C ASP A 182 1.56 -3.06 14.99
N GLY A 183 2.01 -4.27 15.29
CA GLY A 183 1.49 -5.51 14.71
C GLY A 183 1.99 -5.84 13.30
N LEU A 184 2.71 -4.94 12.64
CA LEU A 184 3.40 -5.25 11.38
C LEU A 184 4.63 -6.11 11.64
N GLN A 185 4.85 -7.07 10.76
CA GLN A 185 6.02 -7.94 10.72
C GLN A 185 6.75 -7.75 9.40
N LEU A 186 8.08 -7.73 9.46
CA LEU A 186 8.92 -7.63 8.27
C LEU A 186 8.62 -8.77 7.31
N ALA A 187 8.36 -8.44 6.04
CA ALA A 187 8.08 -9.42 5.00
C ALA A 187 9.11 -9.41 3.87
N ALA A 188 9.76 -8.25 3.61
CA ALA A 188 10.86 -8.16 2.66
C ALA A 188 11.83 -7.02 2.99
N THR A 189 13.11 -7.22 2.62
CA THR A 189 14.14 -6.18 2.62
C THR A 189 14.91 -6.20 1.30
N CYS A 190 15.40 -5.04 0.87
CA CYS A 190 16.38 -4.99 -0.22
C CYS A 190 17.63 -5.76 0.18
N THR A 191 18.12 -6.65 -0.70
CA THR A 191 19.28 -7.52 -0.42
C THR A 191 20.57 -6.76 -0.23
N ALA A 192 20.72 -5.63 -0.88
CA ALA A 192 21.98 -4.92 -0.96
C ALA A 192 22.19 -3.89 0.18
N ASP A 193 21.10 -3.25 0.66
CA ASP A 193 21.21 -2.18 1.67
C ASP A 193 20.29 -2.34 2.87
N GLY A 194 19.46 -3.40 2.89
CA GLY A 194 18.59 -3.73 4.00
C GLY A 194 17.37 -2.83 4.16
N VAL A 195 17.09 -1.94 3.20
CA VAL A 195 15.87 -1.11 3.20
C VAL A 195 14.64 -1.98 3.30
N VAL A 196 13.70 -1.61 4.17
CA VAL A 196 12.43 -2.32 4.33
C VAL A 196 11.58 -2.14 3.08
N GLU A 197 11.29 -3.24 2.41
CA GLU A 197 10.56 -3.27 1.15
C GLU A 197 9.13 -3.82 1.30
N ALA A 198 8.84 -4.57 2.36
CA ALA A 198 7.49 -4.98 2.65
C ALA A 198 7.29 -5.36 4.12
N ALA A 199 6.06 -5.20 4.58
CA ALA A 199 5.59 -5.71 5.86
C ALA A 199 4.18 -6.29 5.74
N GLU A 200 3.82 -7.19 6.67
CA GLU A 200 2.49 -7.80 6.72
C GLU A 200 1.96 -7.86 8.16
N MET A 201 0.65 -7.87 8.31
CA MET A 201 0.01 -8.11 9.60
C MET A 201 -0.74 -9.45 9.56
N ARG A 202 -0.28 -10.41 10.37
CA ARG A 202 -0.86 -11.77 10.39
C ARG A 202 -2.19 -11.86 11.13
N SER A 203 -2.49 -10.91 11.99
CA SER A 203 -3.75 -10.86 12.72
C SER A 203 -4.95 -10.53 11.84
N LEU A 204 -4.75 -9.97 10.64
CA LEU A 204 -5.78 -9.73 9.64
C LEU A 204 -5.80 -10.84 8.56
N PRO A 205 -6.95 -11.09 7.92
CA PRO A 205 -7.05 -12.06 6.82
C PRO A 205 -6.06 -11.78 5.70
N PHE A 206 -5.86 -10.50 5.38
CA PHE A 206 -4.86 -10.01 4.45
C PHE A 206 -4.56 -8.54 4.78
N ALA A 207 -3.34 -8.23 5.18
CA ALA A 207 -2.84 -6.87 5.30
C ALA A 207 -1.35 -6.91 4.94
N ILE A 208 -1.03 -6.38 3.78
CA ILE A 208 0.31 -6.36 3.19
C ILE A 208 0.60 -4.96 2.71
N GLY A 209 1.78 -4.46 3.03
CA GLY A 209 2.38 -3.27 2.43
C GLY A 209 3.62 -3.66 1.63
N VAL A 210 3.74 -3.15 0.41
CA VAL A 210 4.91 -3.31 -0.45
C VAL A 210 5.42 -1.95 -0.89
N GLN A 211 6.75 -1.76 -0.90
CA GLN A 211 7.37 -0.49 -1.27
C GLN A 211 7.49 -0.32 -2.79
N TRP A 212 7.56 -1.42 -3.52
CA TRP A 212 7.59 -1.44 -4.98
C TRP A 212 6.18 -1.30 -5.59
N HIS A 213 6.09 -1.29 -6.91
CA HIS A 213 4.88 -1.06 -7.69
C HIS A 213 4.44 -2.31 -8.49
N PRO A 214 3.76 -3.29 -7.88
CA PRO A 214 3.29 -4.49 -8.56
C PRO A 214 2.24 -4.18 -9.65
N GLU A 215 1.50 -3.05 -9.54
CA GLU A 215 0.54 -2.60 -10.55
C GLU A 215 1.19 -2.25 -11.89
N ARG A 216 2.51 -2.05 -11.92
CA ARG A 216 3.23 -1.74 -13.16
C ARG A 216 3.68 -2.99 -13.92
N THR A 217 3.71 -4.14 -13.24
CA THR A 217 4.28 -5.40 -13.79
C THR A 217 3.30 -6.57 -13.71
N PHE A 218 2.08 -6.41 -13.21
CA PHE A 218 1.16 -7.54 -13.00
C PHE A 218 0.78 -8.30 -14.27
N HIS A 219 0.88 -7.69 -15.45
CA HIS A 219 0.62 -8.38 -16.72
C HIS A 219 1.75 -9.35 -17.12
N GLU A 220 2.97 -9.10 -16.66
CA GLU A 220 4.19 -9.78 -17.09
C GLU A 220 4.83 -10.63 -15.99
N ASP A 221 4.62 -10.24 -14.72
CA ASP A 221 5.23 -10.84 -13.53
C ASP A 221 4.22 -11.61 -12.72
N GLN A 222 4.45 -12.90 -12.54
CA GLN A 222 3.55 -13.79 -11.79
C GLN A 222 3.49 -13.42 -10.29
N PHE A 223 4.59 -12.94 -9.70
CA PHE A 223 4.59 -12.54 -8.29
C PHE A 223 3.68 -11.32 -8.06
N SER A 224 3.80 -10.32 -8.91
CA SER A 224 2.92 -9.14 -8.89
C SER A 224 1.45 -9.54 -9.05
N LYS A 225 1.15 -10.44 -9.98
CA LYS A 225 -0.20 -10.99 -10.17
C LYS A 225 -0.71 -11.70 -8.92
N ASN A 226 0.10 -12.56 -8.30
CA ASN A 226 -0.27 -13.30 -7.11
C ASN A 226 -0.65 -12.39 -5.92
N ILE A 227 -0.03 -11.20 -5.81
CA ILE A 227 -0.35 -10.22 -4.76
C ILE A 227 -1.80 -9.71 -4.94
N PHE A 228 -2.20 -9.33 -6.17
CA PHE A 228 -3.56 -8.87 -6.43
C PHE A 228 -4.59 -10.00 -6.33
N ASP A 229 -4.26 -11.19 -6.83
CA ASP A 229 -5.10 -12.38 -6.70
C ASP A 229 -5.38 -12.71 -5.22
N ALA A 230 -4.37 -12.58 -4.36
CA ALA A 230 -4.51 -12.83 -2.92
C ALA A 230 -5.38 -11.76 -2.23
N LEU A 231 -5.23 -10.47 -2.57
CA LEU A 231 -6.11 -9.40 -2.09
C LEU A 231 -7.57 -9.69 -2.45
N VAL A 232 -7.84 -9.96 -3.72
CA VAL A 232 -9.20 -10.18 -4.23
C VAL A 232 -9.79 -11.48 -3.67
N HIS A 233 -8.97 -12.53 -3.51
CA HIS A 233 -9.40 -13.77 -2.86
C HIS A 233 -9.81 -13.52 -1.40
N ALA A 234 -9.00 -12.79 -0.63
CA ALA A 234 -9.32 -12.45 0.75
C ALA A 234 -10.58 -11.56 0.85
N ALA A 235 -10.75 -10.61 -0.06
CA ALA A 235 -11.95 -9.77 -0.12
C ALA A 235 -13.21 -10.58 -0.46
N ARG A 236 -13.11 -11.59 -1.33
CA ARG A 236 -14.22 -12.49 -1.64
C ARG A 236 -14.63 -13.33 -0.44
N ALA A 237 -13.69 -13.72 0.40
CA ALA A 237 -13.93 -14.50 1.61
C ALA A 237 -14.38 -13.66 2.81
N TRP A 238 -14.19 -12.33 2.75
CA TRP A 238 -14.54 -11.43 3.85
C TRP A 238 -16.04 -11.43 4.11
N GLN A 239 -16.41 -11.45 5.40
CA GLN A 239 -17.77 -11.33 5.87
C GLN A 239 -17.85 -10.20 6.92
N PRO A 240 -18.91 -9.39 6.91
CA PRO A 240 -19.12 -8.40 7.96
C PRO A 240 -19.11 -9.04 9.35
N ILE A 241 -18.46 -8.38 10.31
CA ILE A 241 -18.52 -8.81 11.70
C ILE A 241 -19.97 -8.67 12.16
N PRO A 242 -20.61 -9.74 12.68
CA PRO A 242 -21.96 -9.65 13.18
C PRO A 242 -22.06 -8.57 14.25
N ASN A 243 -23.03 -7.65 14.16
CA ASN A 243 -23.33 -6.71 15.23
C ASN A 243 -23.83 -7.49 16.46
N THR A 244 -22.93 -7.83 17.38
CA THR A 244 -23.26 -8.46 18.66
C THR A 244 -23.74 -7.43 19.70
N VAL A 245 -24.32 -6.31 19.28
CA VAL A 245 -25.05 -5.45 20.21
C VAL A 245 -26.40 -6.09 20.46
N SER A 246 -26.46 -7.00 21.42
CA SER A 246 -27.71 -7.33 22.08
C SER A 246 -28.26 -6.02 22.63
N ARG A 247 -29.34 -5.51 22.03
CA ARG A 247 -30.10 -4.44 22.67
C ARG A 247 -30.62 -4.99 24.00
N PRO A 248 -30.42 -4.24 25.11
CA PRO A 248 -31.00 -4.60 26.39
C PRO A 248 -32.54 -4.55 26.34
#